data_893dc311ff1ade94d2ebbbbbceb8d980
#
_entry.id   893dc311ff1ade94d2ebbbbbceb8d980
#
_cell.length_a   1.000
_cell.length_b   1.000
_cell.length_c   1.000
_cell.angle_alpha   90.00
_cell.angle_beta   90.00
_cell.angle_gamma   90.00
#
_symmetry.space_group_name_H-M   'P 1'
#
loop_
_entity.id
_entity.type
_entity.pdbx_description
1 polymer ?
#
loop_
_entity_poly.entity_id
_entity_poly.type
_entity_poly.pdbx_seq_one_letter_code
_entity_poly.pdbx_strand_id
1 'polypeptide(L)'
;HPDFLIYSGEDGFFDEGFDAGMDGLVSVMGHVCMKELRTFCDDERVDNRLRRRLYELAALTFTEASPAPVKYMLHLQDECENILRLPMVAVSEAAENRIQEYFTKYRHRLED
;
A
#
# COMPACT_ATOMS: atom_id res chain seq x y z
N HIS A 1 -5.32 -21.48 -13.20
CA HIS A 1 -5.76 -22.04 -14.43
C HIS A 1 -4.97 -21.53 -15.59
N PRO A 2 -4.65 -22.37 -16.59
CA PRO A 2 -3.72 -21.99 -17.64
C PRO A 2 -4.28 -21.01 -18.66
N ASP A 3 -5.59 -20.87 -18.73
CA ASP A 3 -6.22 -20.14 -19.83
C ASP A 3 -6.53 -18.68 -19.55
N PHE A 4 -6.39 -18.23 -18.30
CA PHE A 4 -6.60 -16.83 -17.96
C PHE A 4 -5.84 -16.43 -16.70
N LEU A 5 -5.64 -15.12 -16.57
CA LEU A 5 -4.91 -14.54 -15.42
C LEU A 5 -5.88 -14.22 -14.29
N ILE A 6 -5.42 -14.42 -13.07
CA ILE A 6 -6.19 -14.10 -11.87
C ILE A 6 -5.43 -13.06 -11.07
N TYR A 7 -6.06 -11.91 -10.81
CA TYR A 7 -5.49 -10.84 -10.01
C TYR A 7 -6.30 -10.62 -8.74
N SER A 8 -5.60 -10.34 -7.64
CA SER A 8 -6.25 -9.92 -6.41
C SER A 8 -6.47 -8.40 -6.44
N GLY A 9 -7.61 -7.94 -5.96
CA GLY A 9 -7.88 -6.53 -5.75
C GLY A 9 -7.75 -6.11 -4.29
N GLU A 10 -7.16 -6.97 -3.45
CA GLU A 10 -7.07 -6.77 -2.01
C GLU A 10 -5.62 -6.64 -1.58
N ASP A 11 -5.19 -5.42 -1.19
CA ASP A 11 -3.82 -5.17 -0.77
C ASP A 11 -3.39 -6.02 0.43
N GLY A 12 -4.31 -6.26 1.36
CA GLY A 12 -4.02 -7.10 2.53
C GLY A 12 -3.76 -8.55 2.20
N PHE A 13 -4.05 -8.97 0.97
CA PHE A 13 -3.89 -10.35 0.50
C PHE A 13 -2.71 -10.49 -0.48
N PHE A 14 -1.82 -9.50 -0.52
CA PHE A 14 -0.78 -9.46 -1.55
C PHE A 14 0.18 -10.65 -1.51
N ASP A 15 0.49 -11.15 -0.32
CA ASP A 15 1.43 -12.27 -0.14
C ASP A 15 0.72 -13.62 -0.29
N GLU A 16 -0.35 -13.81 0.45
CA GLU A 16 -1.13 -15.05 0.43
C GLU A 16 -1.72 -15.35 -0.94
N GLY A 17 -2.06 -14.30 -1.69
CA GLY A 17 -2.58 -14.45 -3.05
C GLY A 17 -1.59 -15.12 -3.98
N PHE A 18 -0.32 -14.75 -3.92
CA PHE A 18 0.72 -15.41 -4.72
C PHE A 18 0.91 -16.86 -4.30
N ASP A 19 0.86 -17.16 -3.00
CA ASP A 19 0.93 -18.52 -2.51
C ASP A 19 -0.25 -19.37 -3.01
N ALA A 20 -1.41 -18.75 -3.18
CA ALA A 20 -2.61 -19.40 -3.69
C ALA A 20 -2.64 -19.52 -5.23
N GLY A 21 -1.65 -18.94 -5.92
CA GLY A 21 -1.52 -19.05 -7.37
C GLY A 21 -2.04 -17.87 -8.17
N MET A 22 -2.25 -16.70 -7.56
CA MET A 22 -2.64 -15.53 -8.33
C MET A 22 -1.49 -15.04 -9.22
N ASP A 23 -1.83 -14.36 -10.30
CA ASP A 23 -0.85 -13.88 -11.28
C ASP A 23 -0.39 -12.45 -11.03
N GLY A 24 -1.15 -11.68 -10.28
CA GLY A 24 -0.82 -10.30 -10.02
C GLY A 24 -1.75 -9.62 -9.02
N LEU A 25 -1.54 -8.34 -8.85
CA LEU A 25 -2.25 -7.54 -7.85
C LEU A 25 -2.69 -6.21 -8.46
N VAL A 26 -3.95 -5.85 -8.27
CA VAL A 26 -4.47 -4.53 -8.57
C VAL A 26 -4.55 -3.79 -7.24
N SER A 27 -3.70 -2.79 -7.05
CA SER A 27 -3.35 -2.28 -5.73
C SER A 27 -3.66 -0.80 -5.55
N VAL A 28 -4.25 -0.45 -4.40
CA VAL A 28 -4.41 0.94 -3.96
C VAL A 28 -3.09 1.45 -3.37
N MET A 29 -2.43 0.65 -2.52
CA MET A 29 -1.16 1.06 -1.91
C MET A 29 -0.05 1.23 -2.96
N GLY A 30 -0.21 0.65 -4.14
CA GLY A 30 0.73 0.82 -5.25
C GLY A 30 0.95 2.27 -5.66
N HIS A 31 -0.01 3.16 -5.41
CA HIS A 31 0.19 4.58 -5.65
C HIS A 31 1.33 5.17 -4.83
N VAL A 32 1.59 4.61 -3.66
CA VAL A 32 2.59 5.11 -2.70
C VAL A 32 3.89 4.33 -2.78
N CYS A 33 3.82 3.02 -3.06
CA CYS A 33 4.96 2.11 -2.97
C CYS A 33 5.10 1.19 -4.19
N MET A 34 4.82 1.69 -5.38
CA MET A 34 4.85 0.87 -6.60
C MET A 34 6.19 0.14 -6.78
N LYS A 35 7.28 0.83 -6.53
CA LYS A 35 8.63 0.28 -6.70
C LYS A 35 8.88 -0.89 -5.77
N GLU A 36 8.56 -0.71 -4.50
CA GLU A 36 8.73 -1.73 -3.47
C GLU A 36 7.81 -2.93 -3.72
N LEU A 37 6.57 -2.64 -4.11
CA LEU A 37 5.60 -3.69 -4.40
C LEU A 37 6.02 -4.50 -5.63
N ARG A 38 6.53 -3.82 -6.66
CA ARG A 38 7.03 -4.48 -7.86
C ARG A 38 8.22 -5.38 -7.55
N THR A 39 9.16 -4.87 -6.75
CA THR A 39 10.33 -5.64 -6.29
C THR A 39 9.89 -6.90 -5.55
N PHE A 40 8.92 -6.76 -4.65
CA PHE A 40 8.39 -7.91 -3.90
C PHE A 40 7.81 -8.97 -4.84
N CYS A 41 7.00 -8.55 -5.81
CA CYS A 41 6.37 -9.48 -6.74
C CYS A 41 7.38 -10.19 -7.64
N ASP A 42 8.42 -9.48 -8.09
CA ASP A 42 9.41 -10.02 -9.03
C ASP A 42 10.45 -10.91 -8.36
N ASP A 43 10.80 -10.64 -7.09
CA ASP A 43 11.87 -11.34 -6.39
C ASP A 43 11.37 -12.54 -5.58
N GLU A 44 10.23 -13.09 -5.96
CA GLU A 44 9.64 -14.28 -5.36
C GLU A 44 9.40 -14.16 -3.85
N ARG A 45 9.29 -12.91 -3.35
CA ARG A 45 8.87 -12.62 -1.98
C ARG A 45 9.85 -13.14 -0.91
N VAL A 46 11.15 -13.02 -1.19
CA VAL A 46 12.17 -13.53 -0.27
C VAL A 46 12.57 -12.56 0.84
N ASP A 47 12.25 -11.29 0.70
CA ASP A 47 12.65 -10.26 1.66
C ASP A 47 11.60 -10.05 2.75
N ASN A 48 11.87 -10.58 3.95
CA ASN A 48 10.94 -10.46 5.09
C ASN A 48 10.78 -9.04 5.59
N ARG A 49 11.80 -8.19 5.45
CA ARG A 49 11.70 -6.78 5.84
C ARG A 49 10.75 -6.03 4.91
N LEU A 50 10.88 -6.27 3.62
CA LEU A 50 10.00 -5.67 2.63
C LEU A 50 8.56 -6.16 2.84
N ARG A 51 8.38 -7.46 3.05
CA ARG A 51 7.07 -8.03 3.33
C ARG A 51 6.40 -7.35 4.53
N ARG A 52 7.14 -7.18 5.62
CA ARG A 52 6.59 -6.52 6.82
C ARG A 52 6.17 -5.09 6.56
N ARG A 53 6.99 -4.33 5.83
CA ARG A 53 6.67 -2.95 5.45
C ARG A 53 5.40 -2.89 4.62
N LEU A 54 5.25 -3.78 3.67
CA LEU A 54 4.07 -3.83 2.81
C LEU A 54 2.81 -4.20 3.60
N TYR A 55 2.90 -5.13 4.55
CA TYR A 55 1.78 -5.45 5.43
C TYR A 55 1.36 -4.27 6.27
N GLU A 56 2.31 -3.55 6.87
CA GLU A 56 2.02 -2.37 7.66
C GLU A 56 1.36 -1.29 6.80
N LEU A 57 1.86 -1.08 5.59
CA LEU A 57 1.30 -0.09 4.68
C LEU A 57 -0.10 -0.48 4.20
N ALA A 58 -0.32 -1.75 3.90
CA ALA A 58 -1.64 -2.25 3.52
C ALA A 58 -2.66 -2.00 4.63
N ALA A 59 -2.27 -2.27 5.88
CA ALA A 59 -3.14 -2.02 7.03
C ALA A 59 -3.49 -0.53 7.16
N LEU A 60 -2.52 0.35 6.96
CA LEU A 60 -2.75 1.80 7.00
C LEU A 60 -3.63 2.29 5.87
N THR A 61 -3.48 1.70 4.68
CA THR A 61 -4.26 2.09 3.50
C THR A 61 -5.76 1.92 3.73
N PHE A 62 -6.14 0.98 4.57
CA PHE A 62 -7.54 0.68 4.85
C PHE A 62 -7.94 0.96 6.31
N THR A 63 -7.16 1.74 7.04
CA THR A 63 -7.47 2.11 8.43
C THR A 63 -8.72 2.99 8.54
N GLU A 64 -9.05 3.71 7.48
CA GLU A 64 -10.29 4.44 7.31
C GLU A 64 -10.78 4.23 5.88
N ALA A 65 -11.93 4.78 5.52
CA ALA A 65 -12.50 4.55 4.19
C ALA A 65 -11.55 4.95 3.07
N SER A 66 -11.24 4.00 2.20
CA SER A 66 -10.43 4.24 1.00
C SER A 66 -11.21 5.16 0.05
N PRO A 67 -10.55 6.11 -0.65
CA PRO A 67 -9.12 6.30 -0.78
C PRO A 67 -8.52 7.36 0.16
N ALA A 68 -9.20 7.75 1.23
CA ALA A 68 -8.73 8.82 2.10
C ALA A 68 -7.31 8.58 2.66
N PRO A 69 -6.97 7.38 3.19
CA PRO A 69 -5.62 7.15 3.69
C PRO A 69 -4.55 7.27 2.61
N VAL A 70 -4.74 6.66 1.43
CA VAL A 70 -3.73 6.73 0.37
C VAL A 70 -3.58 8.17 -0.14
N LYS A 71 -4.65 8.92 -0.16
CA LYS A 71 -4.60 10.33 -0.58
C LYS A 71 -3.76 11.16 0.39
N TYR A 72 -3.91 10.92 1.68
CA TYR A 72 -3.08 11.58 2.68
C TYR A 72 -1.60 11.20 2.52
N MET A 73 -1.32 9.92 2.27
CA MET A 73 0.05 9.46 2.02
C MET A 73 0.68 10.16 0.82
N LEU A 74 -0.07 10.28 -0.27
CA LEU A 74 0.39 11.00 -1.47
C LEU A 74 0.59 12.49 -1.18
N HIS A 75 -0.26 13.07 -0.34
CA HIS A 75 -0.09 14.44 0.11
C HIS A 75 1.24 14.63 0.87
N LEU A 76 1.60 13.68 1.73
CA LEU A 76 2.88 13.72 2.45
C LEU A 76 4.08 13.62 1.50
N GLN A 77 3.88 13.02 0.33
CA GLN A 77 4.92 12.91 -0.71
C GLN A 77 4.88 14.06 -1.71
N ASP A 78 4.09 15.10 -1.44
CA ASP A 78 3.90 16.28 -2.29
C ASP A 78 3.34 15.96 -3.68
N GLU A 79 2.59 14.85 -3.81
CA GLU A 79 2.00 14.44 -5.08
C GLU A 79 0.61 15.03 -5.32
N CYS A 80 -0.11 15.40 -4.26
CA CYS A 80 -1.45 15.97 -4.37
C CYS A 80 -1.88 16.69 -3.10
N GLU A 81 -2.99 17.42 -3.17
CA GLU A 81 -3.61 18.03 -2.01
C GLU A 81 -4.43 17.00 -1.23
N ASN A 82 -4.55 17.20 0.09
CA ASN A 82 -5.34 16.31 0.96
C ASN A 82 -6.81 16.71 0.93
N ILE A 83 -7.41 16.63 -0.26
CA ILE A 83 -8.79 17.03 -0.51
C ILE A 83 -9.49 15.89 -1.26
N LEU A 84 -10.67 15.51 -0.80
CA LEU A 84 -11.47 14.48 -1.44
C LEU A 84 -12.82 15.06 -1.87
N ARG A 85 -13.39 14.48 -2.92
CA ARG A 85 -14.72 14.83 -3.37
C ARG A 85 -15.76 14.27 -2.40
N LEU A 86 -16.80 15.05 -2.14
CA LEU A 86 -17.92 14.59 -1.32
C LEU A 86 -18.57 13.35 -1.93
N PRO A 87 -19.08 12.42 -1.15
CA PRO A 87 -19.24 12.47 0.32
C PRO A 87 -17.99 12.07 1.12
N MET A 88 -16.87 11.81 0.46
CA MET A 88 -15.62 11.45 1.13
C MET A 88 -15.04 12.64 1.86
N VAL A 89 -14.36 12.35 2.98
CA VAL A 89 -13.65 13.37 3.77
C VAL A 89 -12.23 12.90 4.03
N ALA A 90 -11.35 13.86 4.34
CA ALA A 90 -9.96 13.55 4.68
C ALA A 90 -9.90 12.68 5.93
N VAL A 91 -8.77 11.96 6.10
CA VAL A 91 -8.57 11.08 7.25
C VAL A 91 -8.60 11.87 8.56
N SER A 92 -8.92 11.17 9.65
CA SER A 92 -8.89 11.73 11.00
C SER A 92 -7.46 12.03 11.44
N GLU A 93 -7.33 12.86 12.48
CA GLU A 93 -6.03 13.17 13.08
C GLU A 93 -5.34 11.91 13.60
N ALA A 94 -6.09 10.96 14.17
CA ALA A 94 -5.53 9.69 14.62
C ALA A 94 -4.90 8.90 13.48
N ALA A 95 -5.56 8.85 12.33
CA ALA A 95 -5.02 8.18 11.15
C ALA A 95 -3.80 8.93 10.59
N GLU A 96 -3.85 10.27 10.55
CA GLU A 96 -2.71 11.08 10.14
C GLU A 96 -1.47 10.75 10.96
N ASN A 97 -1.63 10.68 12.28
CA ASN A 97 -0.52 10.38 13.18
C ASN A 97 0.09 9.01 12.94
N ARG A 98 -0.74 7.99 12.72
CA ARG A 98 -0.26 6.63 12.43
C ARG A 98 0.48 6.57 11.10
N ILE A 99 -0.01 7.26 10.10
CA ILE A 99 0.61 7.32 8.79
C ILE A 99 1.96 8.05 8.87
N GLN A 100 2.00 9.17 9.59
CA GLN A 100 3.25 9.91 9.79
C GLN A 100 4.30 9.07 10.51
N GLU A 101 3.90 8.29 11.53
CA GLU A 101 4.78 7.38 12.24
C GLU A 101 5.38 6.34 11.30
N TYR A 102 4.58 5.77 10.42
CA TYR A 102 5.03 4.79 9.44
C TYR A 102 6.11 5.39 8.53
N PHE A 103 5.85 6.56 7.95
CA PHE A 103 6.80 7.20 7.05
C PHE A 103 8.08 7.63 7.77
N THR A 104 7.99 8.06 9.01
CA THR A 104 9.16 8.37 9.83
C THR A 104 9.99 7.13 10.10
N LYS A 105 9.33 6.02 10.46
CA LYS A 105 9.99 4.75 10.76
C LYS A 105 10.78 4.20 9.57
N TYR A 106 10.24 4.33 8.35
CA TYR A 106 10.85 3.74 7.16
C TYR A 106 11.56 4.73 6.25
N ARG A 107 11.62 5.99 6.63
CA ARG A 107 12.16 7.06 5.79
C ARG A 107 13.57 6.78 5.29
N HIS A 108 14.46 6.41 6.18
CA HIS A 108 15.86 6.15 5.83
C HIS A 108 16.03 4.88 5.01
N ARG A 109 15.12 3.96 5.12
CA ARG A 109 15.19 2.69 4.38
C ARG A 109 14.69 2.81 2.94
N LEU A 110 13.86 3.81 2.69
CA LEU A 110 13.37 4.08 1.33
C LEU A 110 14.44 4.72 0.46
N GLU A 111 15.39 5.39 1.06
CA GLU A 111 16.48 6.07 0.37
C GLU A 111 17.69 5.15 0.14
N ASP A 112 17.74 4.05 0.85
CA ASP A 112 18.77 3.04 0.69
C ASP A 112 18.37 2.00 -0.35
#